data_8f6b68238040e9417924239e18b17c0c
#
_entry.id   8f6b68238040e9417924239e18b17c0c
#
_cell.length_a   1.000
_cell.length_b   1.000
_cell.length_c   1.000
_cell.angle_alpha   90.00
_cell.angle_beta   90.00
_cell.angle_gamma   90.00
#
_symmetry.space_group_name_H-M   'P 1'
#
loop_
_entity.id
_entity.type
_entity.pdbx_description
1 polymer ?
#
loop_
_entity_poly.entity_id
_entity_poly.type
_entity_poly.pdbx_seq_one_letter_code
_entity_poly.pdbx_strand_id
1 'polypeptide(L)'
;MKISPIEQVELLTRLQNNSFGFAPENINAVKDAICLSSSDAGTFYGKTGTGRVDDQDVNGWFIGYIETADNTYFFATNIGADSDATGGNATEITMSILSDMNIWK
;
A
#
# COMPACT_ATOMS: atom_id res chain seq x y z
N MET A 1 5.71 13.48 9.87
CA MET A 1 5.03 13.90 8.64
C MET A 1 3.60 13.41 8.65
N LYS A 2 2.67 14.30 8.39
CA LYS A 2 1.26 13.94 8.33
C LYS A 2 0.78 13.97 6.89
N ILE A 3 0.29 12.84 6.40
CA ILE A 3 -0.25 12.71 5.06
C ILE A 3 -1.52 11.88 5.14
N SER A 4 -2.53 12.25 4.38
CA SER A 4 -3.79 11.52 4.39
C SER A 4 -3.73 10.28 3.50
N PRO A 5 -4.59 9.27 3.72
CA PRO A 5 -4.69 8.13 2.80
C PRO A 5 -4.98 8.54 1.36
N ILE A 6 -5.80 9.57 1.15
CA ILE A 6 -6.11 10.08 -0.20
C ILE A 6 -4.84 10.60 -0.87
N GLU A 7 -4.02 11.36 -0.14
CA GLU A 7 -2.75 11.89 -0.66
C GLU A 7 -1.78 10.76 -1.01
N GLN A 8 -1.74 9.69 -0.20
CA GLN A 8 -0.91 8.51 -0.49
C GLN A 8 -1.36 7.82 -1.79
N VAL A 9 -2.67 7.66 -1.98
CA VAL A 9 -3.19 7.06 -3.21
C VAL A 9 -2.85 7.94 -4.42
N GLU A 10 -2.97 9.24 -4.29
CA GLU A 10 -2.59 10.18 -5.37
C GLU A 10 -1.12 10.05 -5.74
N LEU A 11 -0.24 9.96 -4.74
CA LEU A 11 1.21 9.80 -4.97
C LEU A 11 1.50 8.47 -5.67
N LEU A 12 0.88 7.38 -5.23
CA LEU A 12 1.05 6.07 -5.85
C LEU A 12 0.57 6.07 -7.30
N THR A 13 -0.57 6.70 -7.56
CA THR A 13 -1.13 6.79 -8.91
C THR A 13 -0.17 7.54 -9.83
N ARG A 14 0.37 8.66 -9.36
CA ARG A 14 1.32 9.46 -10.14
C ARG A 14 2.62 8.73 -10.37
N LEU A 15 3.10 7.97 -9.39
CA LEU A 15 4.31 7.15 -9.52
C LEU A 15 4.08 6.03 -10.55
N GLN A 16 2.96 5.33 -10.46
CA GLN A 16 2.60 4.25 -11.39
C GLN A 16 2.49 4.74 -12.82
N ASN A 17 1.92 5.93 -13.03
CA ASN A 17 1.78 6.55 -14.35
C ASN A 17 3.05 7.26 -14.79
N ASN A 18 4.08 7.27 -13.95
CA ASN A 18 5.33 8.00 -14.17
C ASN A 18 5.11 9.49 -14.48
N SER A 19 4.14 10.10 -13.81
CA SER A 19 3.85 11.53 -13.97
C SER A 19 5.00 12.42 -13.51
N PHE A 20 5.91 11.89 -12.68
CA PHE A 20 7.10 12.60 -12.21
C PHE A 20 8.26 12.56 -13.20
N GLY A 21 8.19 11.73 -14.25
CA GLY A 21 9.25 11.63 -15.26
C GLY A 21 10.49 10.89 -14.79
N PHE A 22 10.36 9.95 -13.85
CA PHE A 22 11.48 9.13 -13.41
C PHE A 22 11.89 8.13 -14.48
N ALA A 23 13.17 7.69 -14.45
CA ALA A 23 13.66 6.68 -15.37
C ALA A 23 12.88 5.37 -15.19
N PRO A 24 12.46 4.69 -16.28
CA PRO A 24 11.70 3.45 -16.17
C PRO A 24 12.36 2.37 -15.33
N GLU A 25 13.67 2.23 -15.40
CA GLU A 25 14.41 1.25 -14.61
C GLU A 25 14.32 1.53 -13.12
N ASN A 26 14.25 2.80 -12.71
CA ASN A 26 14.08 3.19 -11.30
C ASN A 26 12.66 2.89 -10.82
N ILE A 27 11.67 3.12 -11.65
CA ILE A 27 10.27 2.76 -11.34
C ILE A 27 10.16 1.24 -11.17
N ASN A 28 10.74 0.47 -12.08
CA ASN A 28 10.70 -0.98 -12.00
C ASN A 28 11.42 -1.52 -10.76
N ALA A 29 12.53 -0.89 -10.36
CA ALA A 29 13.25 -1.28 -9.14
C ALA A 29 12.39 -1.09 -7.90
N VAL A 30 11.63 0.02 -7.81
CA VAL A 30 10.71 0.27 -6.71
C VAL A 30 9.58 -0.77 -6.73
N LYS A 31 8.99 -1.03 -7.88
CA LYS A 31 7.92 -2.03 -8.02
C LYS A 31 8.40 -3.42 -7.56
N ASP A 32 9.60 -3.83 -7.98
CA ASP A 32 10.15 -5.11 -7.56
C ASP A 32 10.37 -5.16 -6.05
N ALA A 33 10.82 -4.05 -5.45
CA ALA A 33 11.07 -3.98 -4.01
C ALA A 33 9.79 -4.11 -3.17
N ILE A 34 8.65 -3.66 -3.68
CA ILE A 34 7.38 -3.69 -2.95
C ILE A 34 6.41 -4.77 -3.46
N CYS A 35 6.85 -5.64 -4.36
CA CYS A 35 6.04 -6.75 -4.85
C CYS A 35 5.87 -7.78 -3.73
N LEU A 36 4.63 -8.04 -3.35
CA LEU A 36 4.31 -8.97 -2.25
C LEU A 36 3.88 -10.34 -2.75
N SER A 37 3.13 -10.40 -3.84
CA SER A 37 2.56 -11.65 -4.33
C SER A 37 2.16 -11.50 -5.80
N SER A 38 2.22 -12.61 -6.53
CA SER A 38 1.78 -12.64 -7.93
C SER A 38 1.03 -13.94 -8.17
N SER A 39 -0.05 -13.85 -8.93
CA SER A 39 -0.88 -15.01 -9.28
C SER A 39 -1.54 -14.77 -10.64
N ASP A 40 -2.36 -15.73 -11.08
CA ASP A 40 -3.14 -15.56 -12.31
C ASP A 40 -4.13 -14.39 -12.23
N ALA A 41 -4.54 -14.01 -11.01
CA ALA A 41 -5.44 -12.89 -10.78
C ALA A 41 -4.74 -11.52 -10.97
N GLY A 42 -3.42 -11.47 -10.81
CA GLY A 42 -2.66 -10.23 -10.94
C GLY A 42 -1.45 -10.20 -10.02
N THR A 43 -0.94 -8.99 -9.78
CA THR A 43 0.23 -8.78 -8.91
C THR A 43 -0.12 -7.78 -7.82
N PHE A 44 0.26 -8.10 -6.60
CA PHE A 44 -0.02 -7.31 -5.41
C PHE A 44 1.27 -6.61 -4.95
N TYR A 45 1.23 -5.29 -4.88
CA TYR A 45 2.33 -4.45 -4.42
C TYR A 45 1.93 -3.72 -3.15
N GLY A 46 2.83 -3.63 -2.18
CA GLY A 46 2.52 -2.88 -0.98
C GLY A 46 3.72 -2.65 -0.08
N LYS A 47 3.57 -1.70 0.83
CA LYS A 47 4.58 -1.35 1.81
C LYS A 47 3.91 -0.95 3.11
N THR A 48 4.43 -1.50 4.20
CA THR A 48 3.98 -1.17 5.55
C THR A 48 4.82 -0.04 6.14
N GLY A 49 4.23 0.65 7.10
CA GLY A 49 4.92 1.64 7.91
C GLY A 49 4.30 1.67 9.30
N THR A 50 5.10 1.95 10.32
CA THR A 50 4.63 2.04 11.69
C THR A 50 5.22 3.29 12.34
N GLY A 51 4.34 4.16 12.85
CA GLY A 51 4.75 5.33 13.63
C GLY A 51 4.70 5.01 15.11
N ARG A 52 5.73 5.41 15.85
CA ARG A 52 5.84 5.13 17.28
C ARG A 52 5.96 6.41 18.08
N VAL A 53 5.31 6.41 19.25
CA VAL A 53 5.41 7.48 20.23
C VAL A 53 5.55 6.82 21.61
N ASP A 54 6.58 7.16 22.37
CA ASP A 54 6.86 6.62 23.72
C ASP A 54 6.87 5.09 23.72
N ASP A 55 7.53 4.48 22.73
CA ASP A 55 7.66 3.03 22.55
C ASP A 55 6.34 2.31 22.27
N GLN A 56 5.28 3.04 21.94
CA GLN A 56 4.00 2.46 21.51
C GLN A 56 3.79 2.66 20.01
N ASP A 57 3.25 1.65 19.35
CA ASP A 57 2.88 1.70 17.94
C ASP A 57 1.52 2.39 17.83
N VAL A 58 1.50 3.65 17.43
CA VAL A 58 0.30 4.48 17.46
C VAL A 58 -0.27 4.79 16.08
N ASN A 59 0.47 4.46 15.02
CA ASN A 59 0.05 4.82 13.66
C ASN A 59 0.58 3.77 12.68
N GLY A 60 -0.30 2.94 12.18
CA GLY A 60 0.05 1.89 11.21
C GLY A 60 -0.43 2.25 9.81
N TRP A 61 0.42 1.96 8.82
CA TRP A 61 0.15 2.20 7.42
C TRP A 61 0.38 0.95 6.59
N PHE A 62 -0.50 0.73 5.61
CA PHE A 62 -0.27 -0.20 4.52
C PHE A 62 -0.78 0.44 3.25
N ILE A 63 0.12 0.71 2.31
CA ILE A 63 -0.20 1.36 1.05
C ILE A 63 0.27 0.50 -0.11
N GLY A 64 -0.41 0.59 -1.24
CA GLY A 64 0.03 -0.15 -2.42
C GLY A 64 -1.01 -0.15 -3.52
N TYR A 65 -0.87 -1.14 -4.39
CA TYR A 65 -1.80 -1.31 -5.49
C TYR A 65 -1.79 -2.75 -5.98
N ILE A 66 -2.86 -3.11 -6.70
CA ILE A 66 -3.02 -4.42 -7.31
C ILE A 66 -3.22 -4.21 -8.80
N GLU A 67 -2.34 -4.80 -9.61
CA GLU A 67 -2.47 -4.80 -11.06
C GLU A 67 -3.15 -6.08 -11.50
N THR A 68 -4.33 -5.97 -12.11
CA THR A 68 -5.02 -7.10 -12.74
C THR A 68 -5.03 -6.90 -14.26
N ALA A 69 -5.53 -7.91 -14.99
CA ALA A 69 -5.62 -7.80 -16.44
C ALA A 69 -6.52 -6.64 -16.89
N ASP A 70 -7.53 -6.29 -16.09
CA ASP A 70 -8.56 -5.33 -16.46
C ASP A 70 -8.39 -3.97 -15.80
N ASN A 71 -7.67 -3.89 -14.66
CA ASN A 71 -7.65 -2.66 -13.88
C ASN A 71 -6.48 -2.65 -12.90
N THR A 72 -6.18 -1.46 -12.37
CA THR A 72 -5.24 -1.27 -11.27
C THR A 72 -6.00 -0.63 -10.11
N TYR A 73 -5.96 -1.28 -8.95
CA TYR A 73 -6.63 -0.82 -7.74
C TYR A 73 -5.61 -0.27 -6.77
N PHE A 74 -5.75 0.97 -6.37
CA PHE A 74 -4.88 1.61 -5.39
C PHE A 74 -5.53 1.61 -4.03
N PHE A 75 -4.72 1.45 -2.99
CA PHE A 75 -5.24 1.48 -1.63
C PHE A 75 -4.26 2.17 -0.67
N ALA A 76 -4.82 2.73 0.39
CA ALA A 76 -4.04 3.24 1.50
C ALA A 76 -4.86 3.02 2.77
N THR A 77 -4.31 2.26 3.70
CA THR A 77 -4.94 1.96 4.99
C THR A 77 -4.11 2.60 6.07
N ASN A 78 -4.75 3.41 6.90
CA ASN A 78 -4.11 4.02 8.06
C ASN A 78 -4.94 3.72 9.30
N ILE A 79 -4.29 3.21 10.33
CA ILE A 79 -4.93 2.95 11.61
C ILE A 79 -4.21 3.75 12.69
N GLY A 80 -4.98 4.18 13.68
CA GLY A 80 -4.45 4.92 14.83
C GLY A 80 -5.00 4.36 16.12
N ALA A 81 -4.16 4.28 17.14
CA ALA A 81 -4.55 3.82 18.47
C ALA A 81 -3.47 4.25 19.47
N ASP A 82 -3.74 4.02 20.78
CA ASP A 82 -2.78 4.29 21.83
C ASP A 82 -1.61 3.30 21.81
N SER A 83 -1.85 2.09 21.28
CA SER A 83 -0.85 1.03 21.14
C SER A 83 -1.29 0.02 20.08
N ASP A 84 -0.35 -0.79 19.61
CA ASP A 84 -0.56 -1.90 18.67
C ASP A 84 -1.13 -1.47 17.31
N ALA A 85 -1.03 -0.19 16.94
CA ALA A 85 -1.38 0.28 15.61
C ALA A 85 -0.17 0.12 14.68
N THR A 86 0.06 -1.11 14.22
CA THR A 86 1.22 -1.46 13.40
C THR A 86 0.87 -1.55 11.93
N GLY A 87 1.90 -1.48 11.06
CA GLY A 87 1.73 -1.76 9.64
C GLY A 87 1.22 -3.17 9.39
N GLY A 88 1.61 -4.15 10.22
CA GLY A 88 1.10 -5.52 10.13
C GLY A 88 -0.40 -5.60 10.38
N ASN A 89 -0.90 -4.89 11.39
CA ASN A 89 -2.33 -4.84 11.66
C ASN A 89 -3.09 -4.11 10.56
N ALA A 90 -2.52 -3.05 10.00
CA ALA A 90 -3.11 -2.36 8.84
C ALA A 90 -3.19 -3.30 7.63
N THR A 91 -2.18 -4.14 7.43
CA THR A 91 -2.16 -5.14 6.36
C THR A 91 -3.31 -6.14 6.50
N GLU A 92 -3.51 -6.67 7.70
CA GLU A 92 -4.59 -7.64 7.96
C GLU A 92 -5.95 -7.05 7.64
N ILE A 93 -6.19 -5.81 8.06
CA ILE A 93 -7.45 -5.10 7.78
C ILE A 93 -7.62 -4.92 6.26
N THR A 94 -6.57 -4.50 5.58
CA THR A 94 -6.60 -4.30 4.12
C THR A 94 -6.93 -5.60 3.39
N MET A 95 -6.26 -6.69 3.76
CA MET A 95 -6.49 -7.99 3.12
C MET A 95 -7.94 -8.45 3.30
N SER A 96 -8.51 -8.24 4.49
CA SER A 96 -9.90 -8.57 4.77
C SER A 96 -10.85 -7.78 3.86
N ILE A 97 -10.63 -6.48 3.73
CA ILE A 97 -11.46 -5.61 2.89
C ILE A 97 -11.35 -6.01 1.41
N LEU A 98 -10.13 -6.24 0.92
CA LEU A 98 -9.91 -6.61 -0.48
C LEU A 98 -10.55 -7.97 -0.79
N SER A 99 -10.54 -8.90 0.15
CA SER A 99 -11.19 -10.19 0.00
C SER A 99 -12.71 -10.02 -0.06
N ASP A 100 -13.30 -9.19 0.82
CA ASP A 100 -14.73 -8.93 0.83
C ASP A 100 -15.20 -8.25 -0.46
N MET A 101 -14.34 -7.44 -1.08
CA MET A 101 -14.62 -6.78 -2.34
C MET A 101 -14.32 -7.64 -3.56
N ASN A 102 -13.83 -8.87 -3.38
CA ASN A 102 -13.39 -9.78 -4.43
C ASN A 102 -12.29 -9.21 -5.34
N ILE A 103 -11.48 -8.30 -4.82
CA ILE A 103 -10.35 -7.72 -5.56
C ILE A 103 -9.12 -8.63 -5.43
N TRP A 104 -8.87 -9.15 -4.24
CA TRP A 104 -7.75 -10.04 -3.97
C TRP A 104 -8.12 -11.08 -2.90
N LYS A 105 -7.71 -12.31 -3.14
CA LYS A 105 -7.99 -13.43 -2.23
C LYS A 105 -6.71 -14.10 -1.73
#